data_a21a7363418b914af8ca4f37218dc1ac
#
_entry.id   a21a7363418b914af8ca4f37218dc1ac
#
_cell.length_a   1.000
_cell.length_b   1.000
_cell.length_c   1.000
_cell.angle_alpha   90.00
_cell.angle_beta   90.00
_cell.angle_gamma   90.00
#
_symmetry.space_group_name_H-M   'P 1'
#
loop_
_entity.id
_entity.type
_entity.pdbx_description
1 polymer ?
#
loop_
_entity_poly.entity_id
_entity_poly.type
_entity_poly.pdbx_seq_one_letter_code
_entity_poly.pdbx_strand_id
1 'polypeptide(L)'
;MLIRQVAVVAGDLVQADAALKALLGATHAYTDPGVGEFGLHNTVIATGHSFVEVVSPRLAQDPIPTAAGRMLERRGGDCGYMVLFQVDDLAPVRARVEAAGIRIIWETERPEVSAFHVHPKDVGGAIVSFDEMRPADDWVWAGPDWRAQRAAKTGDLRSCLIEVDDPSATAAVWAGLLGTQVAYRGGLAVIIMDDGAEVRFSSATDHPPRGLIGFSLASRLPQQSITTVAAFCGVEVSI
;
A
#
# COMPACT_ATOMS: atom_id res chain seq x y z
N MET A 1 -14.25 -4.57 -4.36
CA MET A 1 -12.81 -4.73 -3.97
C MET A 1 -12.01 -3.54 -4.47
N LEU A 2 -11.19 -2.92 -3.63
CA LEU A 2 -10.52 -1.64 -3.87
C LEU A 2 -9.05 -1.69 -3.45
N ILE A 3 -8.15 -0.93 -4.13
CA ILE A 3 -6.86 -0.57 -3.55
C ILE A 3 -7.16 0.52 -2.52
N ARG A 4 -7.11 0.17 -1.24
CA ARG A 4 -7.50 1.09 -0.20
C ARG A 4 -6.35 1.91 0.36
N GLN A 5 -5.17 1.30 0.45
CA GLN A 5 -4.00 1.95 1.02
C GLN A 5 -2.71 1.45 0.35
N VAL A 6 -1.75 2.33 0.22
CA VAL A 6 -0.36 1.98 -0.07
C VAL A 6 0.51 2.44 1.09
N ALA A 7 1.51 1.63 1.43
CA ALA A 7 2.47 1.99 2.46
C ALA A 7 3.89 1.99 1.90
N VAL A 8 4.68 2.96 2.34
CA VAL A 8 6.13 3.04 2.13
C VAL A 8 6.85 2.95 3.47
N VAL A 9 8.10 2.52 3.45
CA VAL A 9 8.95 2.52 4.63
C VAL A 9 10.01 3.61 4.50
N ALA A 10 10.21 4.40 5.57
CA ALA A 10 11.21 5.44 5.66
C ALA A 10 12.10 5.27 6.91
N GLY A 11 13.35 5.67 6.80
CA GLY A 11 14.29 5.69 7.91
C GLY A 11 14.01 6.82 8.91
N ASP A 12 13.45 7.94 8.42
CA ASP A 12 13.09 9.13 9.22
C ASP A 12 11.61 9.46 9.03
N LEU A 13 10.77 9.08 10.00
CA LEU A 13 9.33 9.35 9.92
C LEU A 13 9.01 10.84 9.95
N VAL A 14 9.76 11.65 10.70
CA VAL A 14 9.47 13.09 10.84
C VAL A 14 9.66 13.80 9.52
N GLN A 15 10.76 13.53 8.83
CA GLN A 15 11.04 14.09 7.52
C GLN A 15 10.04 13.59 6.48
N ALA A 16 9.72 12.29 6.47
CA ALA A 16 8.79 11.68 5.54
C ALA A 16 7.35 12.18 5.75
N ASP A 17 6.87 12.33 6.99
CA ASP A 17 5.55 12.91 7.31
C ASP A 17 5.43 14.34 6.77
N ALA A 18 6.41 15.19 7.03
CA ALA A 18 6.42 16.56 6.54
C ALA A 18 6.39 16.63 5.00
N ALA A 19 7.20 15.80 4.33
CA ALA A 19 7.25 15.71 2.87
C ALA A 19 5.92 15.20 2.29
N LEU A 20 5.32 14.15 2.89
CA LEU A 20 4.05 13.60 2.44
C LEU A 20 2.91 14.62 2.59
N LYS A 21 2.83 15.31 3.73
CA LYS A 21 1.83 16.38 3.95
C LYS A 21 1.95 17.48 2.91
N ALA A 22 3.16 17.93 2.61
CA ALA A 22 3.41 18.96 1.60
C ALA A 22 2.98 18.50 0.20
N LEU A 23 3.34 17.27 -0.18
CA LEU A 23 3.02 16.66 -1.46
C LEU A 23 1.51 16.54 -1.66
N LEU A 24 0.80 15.98 -0.70
CA LEU A 24 -0.64 15.71 -0.79
C LEU A 24 -1.52 16.93 -0.45
N GLY A 25 -0.95 17.98 0.13
CA GLY A 25 -1.70 19.12 0.65
C GLY A 25 -2.51 18.76 1.90
N ALA A 26 -1.95 17.93 2.76
CA ALA A 26 -2.57 17.51 4.00
C ALA A 26 -2.10 18.37 5.19
N THR A 27 -3.01 18.67 6.09
CA THR A 27 -2.72 19.36 7.36
C THR A 27 -2.72 18.40 8.55
N HIS A 28 -3.31 17.23 8.38
CA HIS A 28 -3.45 16.21 9.40
C HIS A 28 -2.93 14.86 8.91
N ALA A 29 -2.49 14.05 9.84
CA ALA A 29 -2.18 12.65 9.64
C ALA A 29 -2.55 11.89 10.92
N TYR A 30 -2.98 10.67 10.76
CA TYR A 30 -3.26 9.78 11.87
C TYR A 30 -2.03 8.95 12.20
N THR A 31 -1.79 8.71 13.47
CA THR A 31 -0.80 7.74 13.95
C THR A 31 -1.53 6.53 14.50
N ASP A 32 -1.41 5.39 13.82
CA ASP A 32 -2.02 4.15 14.29
C ASP A 32 -1.13 3.51 15.38
N PRO A 33 -1.63 3.39 16.63
CA PRO A 33 -0.88 2.75 17.69
C PRO A 33 -0.66 1.24 17.43
N GLY A 34 -1.50 0.60 16.59
CA GLY A 34 -1.44 -0.83 16.29
C GLY A 34 -0.14 -1.25 15.63
N VAL A 35 0.50 -0.40 14.83
CA VAL A 35 1.78 -0.74 14.20
C VAL A 35 2.92 -0.90 15.21
N GLY A 36 2.69 -0.51 16.47
CA GLY A 36 3.63 -0.70 17.57
C GLY A 36 3.93 -2.16 17.86
N GLU A 37 3.01 -3.08 17.58
CA GLU A 37 3.23 -4.54 17.73
C GLU A 37 4.33 -5.06 16.78
N PHE A 38 4.56 -4.37 15.65
CA PHE A 38 5.63 -4.67 14.70
C PHE A 38 6.94 -3.93 14.99
N GLY A 39 7.01 -3.18 16.11
CA GLY A 39 8.15 -2.31 16.43
C GLY A 39 8.23 -1.07 15.54
N LEU A 40 7.10 -0.63 15.00
CA LEU A 40 7.00 0.50 14.07
C LEU A 40 6.25 1.69 14.70
N HIS A 41 6.40 2.81 14.07
CA HIS A 41 5.52 3.97 14.16
C HIS A 41 5.16 4.43 12.74
N ASN A 42 4.07 5.18 12.60
CA ASN A 42 3.59 5.55 11.28
C ASN A 42 2.92 6.91 11.22
N THR A 43 2.62 7.32 10.01
CA THR A 43 1.72 8.40 9.67
C THR A 43 0.81 7.92 8.52
N VAL A 44 -0.51 8.13 8.65
CA VAL A 44 -1.51 7.76 7.65
C VAL A 44 -2.25 9.02 7.22
N ILE A 45 -2.30 9.29 5.92
CA ILE A 45 -2.99 10.44 5.34
C ILE A 45 -4.11 9.96 4.42
N ALA A 46 -5.32 10.45 4.65
CA ALA A 46 -6.48 10.20 3.80
C ALA A 46 -6.42 11.05 2.53
N THR A 47 -6.57 10.42 1.36
CA THR A 47 -6.55 11.05 0.03
C THR A 47 -7.88 10.82 -0.71
N GLY A 48 -8.99 11.21 -0.11
CA GLY A 48 -10.31 10.80 -0.61
C GLY A 48 -10.86 9.64 0.22
N HIS A 49 -11.13 8.53 -0.42
CA HIS A 49 -11.47 7.26 0.23
C HIS A 49 -10.27 6.28 0.25
N SER A 50 -9.10 6.71 -0.19
CA SER A 50 -7.86 5.95 -0.15
C SER A 50 -6.88 6.57 0.81
N PHE A 51 -5.77 5.85 1.10
CA PHE A 51 -4.83 6.27 2.13
C PHE A 51 -3.39 6.04 1.66
N VAL A 52 -2.51 6.93 2.10
CA VAL A 52 -1.06 6.78 1.94
C VAL A 52 -0.43 6.75 3.32
N GLU A 53 0.35 5.73 3.58
CA GLU A 53 1.03 5.50 4.85
C GLU A 53 2.53 5.57 4.69
N VAL A 54 3.20 6.13 5.69
CA VAL A 54 4.63 5.93 5.93
C VAL A 54 4.79 5.18 7.23
N VAL A 55 5.50 4.07 7.20
CA VAL A 55 5.96 3.37 8.40
C VAL A 55 7.45 3.59 8.62
N SER A 56 7.90 3.60 9.85
CA SER A 56 9.32 3.68 10.20
C SER A 56 9.61 2.81 11.42
N PRO A 57 10.78 2.13 11.48
CA PRO A 57 11.19 1.42 12.68
C PRO A 57 11.33 2.37 13.86
N ARG A 58 10.83 1.97 15.04
CA ARG A 58 11.10 2.71 16.27
C ARG A 58 12.58 2.53 16.61
N LEU A 59 13.27 3.64 16.80
CA LEU A 59 14.63 3.63 17.34
C LEU A 59 14.53 3.32 18.83
N ALA A 60 14.61 2.05 19.19
CA ALA A 60 14.78 1.64 20.58
C ALA A 60 16.28 1.60 20.94
N GLN A 61 16.61 1.68 22.23
CA GLN A 61 18.00 1.53 22.71
C GLN A 61 18.61 0.16 22.33
N ASP A 62 17.72 -0.86 22.17
CA ASP A 62 18.05 -2.15 21.58
C ASP A 62 17.10 -2.40 20.40
N PRO A 63 17.49 -2.03 19.16
CA PRO A 63 16.63 -2.16 18.01
C PRO A 63 16.35 -3.63 17.72
N ILE A 64 15.10 -4.07 17.93
CA ILE A 64 14.65 -5.36 17.44
C ILE A 64 14.60 -5.25 15.91
N PRO A 65 15.26 -6.17 15.17
CA PRO A 65 15.20 -6.16 13.71
C PRO A 65 13.76 -6.33 13.22
N THR A 66 13.11 -5.23 12.81
CA THR A 66 11.77 -5.26 12.24
C THR A 66 11.81 -5.69 10.78
N ALA A 67 10.68 -6.15 10.23
CA ALA A 67 10.58 -6.45 8.79
C ALA A 67 10.87 -5.18 7.96
N ALA A 68 10.37 -4.03 8.39
CA ALA A 68 10.63 -2.73 7.79
C ALA A 68 12.11 -2.33 7.87
N GLY A 69 12.75 -2.49 9.03
CA GLY A 69 14.18 -2.19 9.20
C GLY A 69 15.06 -3.05 8.30
N ARG A 70 14.80 -4.36 8.23
CA ARG A 70 15.50 -5.24 7.28
C ARG A 70 15.25 -4.85 5.81
N MET A 71 14.10 -4.28 5.50
CA MET A 71 13.81 -3.83 4.15
C MET A 71 14.59 -2.56 3.79
N LEU A 72 14.64 -1.56 4.67
CA LEU A 72 15.47 -0.37 4.53
C LEU A 72 16.94 -0.74 4.30
N GLU A 73 17.47 -1.66 5.11
CA GLU A 73 18.86 -2.14 4.98
C GLU A 73 19.11 -2.79 3.61
N ARG A 74 18.25 -3.72 3.19
CA ARG A 74 18.41 -4.42 1.89
C ARG A 74 18.26 -3.49 0.70
N ARG A 75 17.45 -2.44 0.81
CA ARG A 75 17.20 -1.47 -0.26
C ARG A 75 18.19 -0.30 -0.25
N GLY A 76 18.97 -0.15 0.82
CA GLY A 76 19.88 0.95 0.99
C GLY A 76 19.21 2.30 1.24
N GLY A 77 17.95 2.29 1.71
CA GLY A 77 17.16 3.48 1.98
C GLY A 77 15.65 3.24 1.90
N ASP A 78 14.92 4.34 1.90
CA ASP A 78 13.46 4.36 1.83
C ASP A 78 12.92 3.64 0.59
N CYS A 79 11.78 2.94 0.71
CA CYS A 79 11.21 2.18 -0.39
C CYS A 79 9.72 1.86 -0.20
N GLY A 80 9.07 1.36 -1.26
CA GLY A 80 7.71 0.81 -1.17
C GLY A 80 7.65 -0.41 -0.25
N TYR A 81 6.50 -0.61 0.42
CA TYR A 81 6.37 -1.59 1.49
C TYR A 81 5.15 -2.51 1.32
N MET A 82 3.94 -1.93 1.30
CA MET A 82 2.69 -2.70 1.28
C MET A 82 1.66 -2.16 0.30
N VAL A 83 0.78 -3.05 -0.16
CA VAL A 83 -0.50 -2.71 -0.79
C VAL A 83 -1.62 -3.37 0.00
N LEU A 84 -2.61 -2.57 0.42
CA LEU A 84 -3.75 -3.04 1.21
C LEU A 84 -5.02 -2.98 0.36
N PHE A 85 -5.67 -4.12 0.23
CA PHE A 85 -6.93 -4.27 -0.50
C PHE A 85 -8.10 -4.35 0.46
N GLN A 86 -9.09 -3.51 0.24
CA GLN A 86 -10.39 -3.70 0.90
C GLN A 86 -11.23 -4.66 0.09
N VAL A 87 -11.78 -5.67 0.76
CA VAL A 87 -12.69 -6.67 0.22
C VAL A 87 -14.03 -6.64 0.97
N ASP A 88 -15.09 -7.10 0.32
CA ASP A 88 -16.42 -7.11 0.92
C ASP A 88 -16.63 -8.34 1.81
N ASP A 89 -15.90 -9.43 1.53
CA ASP A 89 -15.91 -10.71 2.27
C ASP A 89 -14.49 -11.30 2.23
N LEU A 90 -13.92 -11.49 3.41
CA LEU A 90 -12.56 -12.00 3.55
C LEU A 90 -12.46 -13.53 3.38
N ALA A 91 -13.56 -14.26 3.65
CA ALA A 91 -13.54 -15.71 3.64
C ALA A 91 -13.20 -16.33 2.26
N PRO A 92 -13.77 -15.85 1.13
CA PRO A 92 -13.37 -16.35 -0.19
C PRO A 92 -11.91 -16.04 -0.56
N VAL A 93 -11.38 -14.91 -0.09
CA VAL A 93 -9.97 -14.54 -0.31
C VAL A 93 -9.06 -15.48 0.46
N ARG A 94 -9.37 -15.72 1.74
CA ARG A 94 -8.64 -16.67 2.59
C ARG A 94 -8.61 -18.07 1.95
N ALA A 95 -9.74 -18.57 1.49
CA ALA A 95 -9.83 -19.88 0.84
C ALA A 95 -8.90 -19.98 -0.40
N ARG A 96 -8.79 -18.89 -1.21
CA ARG A 96 -7.88 -18.86 -2.35
C ARG A 96 -6.41 -18.80 -1.93
N VAL A 97 -6.08 -18.04 -0.89
CA VAL A 97 -4.73 -17.95 -0.31
C VAL A 97 -4.27 -19.33 0.18
N GLU A 98 -5.13 -20.02 0.94
CA GLU A 98 -4.85 -21.37 1.47
C GLU A 98 -4.72 -22.40 0.35
N ALA A 99 -5.62 -22.39 -0.64
CA ALA A 99 -5.57 -23.28 -1.79
C ALA A 99 -4.30 -23.07 -2.65
N ALA A 100 -3.78 -21.85 -2.70
CA ALA A 100 -2.53 -21.51 -3.39
C ALA A 100 -1.27 -21.84 -2.55
N GLY A 101 -1.41 -22.30 -1.31
CA GLY A 101 -0.29 -22.59 -0.41
C GLY A 101 0.50 -21.34 0.02
N ILE A 102 -0.12 -20.17 -0.04
CA ILE A 102 0.49 -18.89 0.32
C ILE A 102 0.40 -18.69 1.84
N ARG A 103 1.52 -18.30 2.45
CA ARG A 103 1.61 -18.13 3.90
C ARG A 103 0.94 -16.84 4.35
N ILE A 104 0.06 -16.94 5.34
CA ILE A 104 -0.43 -15.81 6.13
C ILE A 104 0.61 -15.54 7.22
N ILE A 105 1.08 -14.31 7.34
CA ILE A 105 2.16 -13.91 8.28
C ILE A 105 1.67 -13.05 9.43
N TRP A 106 0.46 -12.54 9.34
CA TRP A 106 -0.24 -11.81 10.38
C TRP A 106 -1.74 -11.84 10.09
N GLU A 107 -2.54 -11.85 11.13
CA GLU A 107 -3.99 -11.75 11.02
C GLU A 107 -4.61 -11.11 12.26
N THR A 108 -5.77 -10.50 12.08
CA THR A 108 -6.57 -9.94 13.18
C THR A 108 -8.05 -10.14 12.91
N GLU A 109 -8.80 -10.32 13.99
CA GLU A 109 -10.26 -10.39 13.99
C GLU A 109 -10.77 -9.49 15.11
N ARG A 110 -11.49 -8.42 14.75
CA ARG A 110 -12.08 -7.43 15.67
C ARG A 110 -13.51 -7.14 15.22
N PRO A 111 -14.38 -6.56 16.06
CA PRO A 111 -15.74 -6.21 15.65
C PRO A 111 -15.79 -5.32 14.39
N GLU A 112 -14.83 -4.38 14.25
CA GLU A 112 -14.78 -3.40 13.17
C GLU A 112 -13.95 -3.85 11.97
N VAL A 113 -13.11 -4.88 12.09
CA VAL A 113 -12.22 -5.31 11.00
C VAL A 113 -11.79 -6.76 11.14
N SER A 114 -11.77 -7.46 10.01
CA SER A 114 -11.02 -8.70 9.83
C SER A 114 -9.96 -8.46 8.76
N ALA A 115 -8.71 -8.84 9.02
CA ALA A 115 -7.64 -8.63 8.08
C ALA A 115 -6.54 -9.69 8.19
N PHE A 116 -5.80 -9.92 7.11
CA PHE A 116 -4.58 -10.69 7.14
C PHE A 116 -3.56 -10.22 6.10
N HIS A 117 -2.28 -10.42 6.42
CA HIS A 117 -1.16 -10.16 5.53
C HIS A 117 -0.60 -11.46 4.98
N VAL A 118 -0.26 -11.48 3.70
CA VAL A 118 0.41 -12.61 3.05
C VAL A 118 1.90 -12.35 2.86
N HIS A 119 2.67 -13.44 2.85
CA HIS A 119 4.13 -13.35 2.81
C HIS A 119 4.62 -12.85 1.44
N PRO A 120 5.43 -11.76 1.39
CA PRO A 120 5.84 -11.13 0.14
C PRO A 120 6.67 -12.03 -0.79
N LYS A 121 7.36 -13.06 -0.26
CA LYS A 121 8.08 -14.03 -1.10
C LYS A 121 7.16 -15.00 -1.84
N ASP A 122 5.92 -15.17 -1.36
CA ASP A 122 4.99 -16.12 -1.97
C ASP A 122 4.15 -15.44 -3.07
N VAL A 123 3.94 -14.13 -2.94
CA VAL A 123 3.13 -13.35 -3.90
C VAL A 123 3.96 -12.48 -4.83
N GLY A 124 5.24 -12.23 -4.49
CA GLY A 124 6.11 -11.29 -5.20
C GLY A 124 5.77 -9.83 -4.96
N GLY A 125 6.76 -8.99 -5.11
CA GLY A 125 6.62 -7.54 -5.15
C GLY A 125 6.50 -6.85 -3.80
N ALA A 126 5.38 -6.94 -3.09
CA ALA A 126 5.11 -6.22 -1.85
C ALA A 126 4.46 -7.13 -0.79
N ILE A 127 4.40 -6.68 0.44
CA ILE A 127 3.47 -7.25 1.42
C ILE A 127 2.06 -6.87 0.96
N VAL A 128 1.18 -7.86 0.87
CA VAL A 128 -0.22 -7.65 0.52
C VAL A 128 -1.09 -7.90 1.73
N SER A 129 -1.99 -6.96 2.01
CA SER A 129 -3.06 -7.10 3.00
C SER A 129 -4.41 -7.23 2.32
N PHE A 130 -5.27 -8.03 2.92
CA PHE A 130 -6.70 -8.10 2.59
C PHE A 130 -7.48 -7.77 3.84
N ASP A 131 -8.37 -6.79 3.72
CA ASP A 131 -9.06 -6.16 4.85
C ASP A 131 -10.56 -6.06 4.57
N GLU A 132 -11.38 -6.62 5.46
CA GLU A 132 -12.82 -6.49 5.49
C GLU A 132 -13.22 -5.55 6.61
N MET A 133 -13.84 -4.42 6.29
CA MET A 133 -14.26 -3.41 7.25
C MET A 133 -15.74 -3.55 7.63
N ARG A 134 -16.06 -3.23 8.85
CA ARG A 134 -17.42 -3.17 9.39
C ARG A 134 -17.64 -1.86 10.17
N PRO A 135 -18.35 -0.85 9.61
CA PRO A 135 -19.02 -0.86 8.29
C PRO A 135 -18.06 -0.79 7.11
N ALA A 136 -18.52 -1.26 5.93
CA ALA A 136 -17.70 -1.40 4.72
C ALA A 136 -17.14 -0.07 4.16
N ASP A 137 -17.72 1.07 4.52
CA ASP A 137 -17.23 2.39 4.09
C ASP A 137 -16.16 2.97 5.03
N ASP A 138 -15.83 2.28 6.14
CA ASP A 138 -14.80 2.74 7.06
C ASP A 138 -13.40 2.28 6.70
N TRP A 139 -12.40 2.79 7.44
CA TRP A 139 -11.01 2.38 7.37
C TRP A 139 -10.33 2.62 8.71
N VAL A 140 -10.41 1.65 9.58
CA VAL A 140 -10.00 1.80 11.00
C VAL A 140 -8.52 2.15 11.16
N TRP A 141 -7.68 1.77 10.20
CA TRP A 141 -6.23 2.06 10.20
C TRP A 141 -5.89 3.55 10.04
N ALA A 142 -6.86 4.38 9.62
CA ALA A 142 -6.70 5.82 9.46
C ALA A 142 -7.37 6.65 10.57
N GLY A 143 -7.86 5.98 11.61
CA GLY A 143 -8.53 6.61 12.75
C GLY A 143 -9.94 7.11 12.46
N PRO A 144 -10.65 7.60 13.49
CA PRO A 144 -12.08 7.90 13.38
C PRO A 144 -12.40 9.14 12.53
N ASP A 145 -11.47 10.08 12.45
CA ASP A 145 -11.71 11.42 11.86
C ASP A 145 -11.24 11.56 10.40
N TRP A 146 -10.80 10.48 9.76
CA TRP A 146 -10.19 10.53 8.44
C TRP A 146 -11.06 11.21 7.38
N ARG A 147 -12.40 11.10 7.50
CA ARG A 147 -13.35 11.71 6.54
C ARG A 147 -13.29 13.24 6.55
N ALA A 148 -13.03 13.83 7.72
CA ALA A 148 -12.89 15.28 7.90
C ALA A 148 -11.46 15.77 7.60
N GLN A 149 -10.47 14.88 7.62
CA GLN A 149 -9.04 15.21 7.55
C GLN A 149 -8.39 14.87 6.20
N ARG A 150 -9.18 14.75 5.14
CA ARG A 150 -8.68 14.42 3.79
C ARG A 150 -7.75 15.48 3.25
N ALA A 151 -6.73 15.03 2.52
CA ALA A 151 -5.81 15.90 1.79
C ALA A 151 -6.54 16.80 0.78
N ALA A 152 -6.10 18.05 0.68
CA ALA A 152 -6.80 19.04 -0.15
C ALA A 152 -6.48 18.92 -1.65
N LYS A 153 -5.25 18.48 -1.99
CA LYS A 153 -4.79 18.45 -3.40
C LYS A 153 -5.10 17.14 -4.11
N THR A 154 -5.35 16.06 -3.36
CA THR A 154 -5.43 14.70 -3.90
C THR A 154 -6.73 14.00 -3.56
N GLY A 155 -7.18 13.13 -4.45
CA GLY A 155 -8.29 12.20 -4.29
C GLY A 155 -7.82 10.77 -4.16
N ASP A 156 -8.64 9.83 -4.61
CA ASP A 156 -8.41 8.40 -4.46
C ASP A 156 -7.20 7.89 -5.24
N LEU A 157 -6.63 6.78 -4.78
CA LEU A 157 -5.65 6.00 -5.52
C LEU A 157 -6.21 5.59 -6.89
N ARG A 158 -5.41 5.79 -7.93
CA ARG A 158 -5.73 5.40 -9.30
C ARG A 158 -4.92 4.21 -9.77
N SER A 159 -3.69 4.08 -9.28
CA SER A 159 -2.87 2.90 -9.57
C SER A 159 -1.76 2.74 -8.54
N CYS A 160 -1.25 1.50 -8.45
CA CYS A 160 0.06 1.22 -7.91
C CYS A 160 0.88 0.44 -8.96
N LEU A 161 2.20 0.66 -8.97
CA LEU A 161 3.15 0.03 -9.88
C LEU A 161 4.09 -0.89 -9.10
N ILE A 162 4.09 -2.15 -9.48
CA ILE A 162 4.88 -3.20 -8.83
C ILE A 162 5.95 -3.70 -9.81
N GLU A 163 7.21 -3.56 -9.44
CA GLU A 163 8.34 -4.08 -10.18
C GLU A 163 8.66 -5.51 -9.73
N VAL A 164 8.70 -6.46 -10.67
CA VAL A 164 8.89 -7.88 -10.40
C VAL A 164 9.70 -8.54 -11.51
N ASP A 165 10.23 -9.74 -11.27
CA ASP A 165 10.99 -10.51 -12.28
C ASP A 165 10.10 -10.95 -13.43
N ASP A 166 8.90 -11.49 -13.15
CA ASP A 166 7.90 -11.91 -14.13
C ASP A 166 6.55 -11.23 -13.86
N PRO A 167 6.26 -10.13 -14.57
CA PRO A 167 5.02 -9.38 -14.42
C PRO A 167 3.77 -10.22 -14.67
N SER A 168 3.79 -11.07 -15.68
CA SER A 168 2.62 -11.87 -16.05
C SER A 168 2.32 -12.96 -15.01
N ALA A 169 3.34 -13.66 -14.56
CA ALA A 169 3.19 -14.67 -13.51
C ALA A 169 2.77 -14.05 -12.17
N THR A 170 3.39 -12.95 -11.76
CA THR A 170 3.04 -12.26 -10.52
C THR A 170 1.61 -11.70 -10.57
N ALA A 171 1.23 -11.05 -11.69
CA ALA A 171 -0.12 -10.56 -11.90
C ALA A 171 -1.16 -11.70 -11.84
N ALA A 172 -0.84 -12.88 -12.41
CA ALA A 172 -1.73 -14.03 -12.35
C ALA A 172 -1.93 -14.54 -10.90
N VAL A 173 -0.87 -14.56 -10.09
CA VAL A 173 -0.97 -14.90 -8.66
C VAL A 173 -1.89 -13.91 -7.95
N TRP A 174 -1.63 -12.61 -8.06
CA TRP A 174 -2.45 -11.60 -7.39
C TRP A 174 -3.91 -11.61 -7.86
N ALA A 175 -4.13 -11.73 -9.18
CA ALA A 175 -5.48 -11.83 -9.74
C ALA A 175 -6.22 -13.07 -9.21
N GLY A 176 -5.54 -14.20 -9.09
CA GLY A 176 -6.08 -15.43 -8.49
C GLY A 176 -6.51 -15.21 -7.05
N LEU A 177 -5.71 -14.54 -6.22
CA LEU A 177 -6.06 -14.24 -4.83
C LEU A 177 -7.24 -13.29 -4.74
N LEU A 178 -7.26 -12.28 -5.58
CA LEU A 178 -8.33 -11.29 -5.66
C LEU A 178 -9.62 -11.85 -6.31
N GLY A 179 -9.56 -13.01 -6.97
CA GLY A 179 -10.69 -13.60 -7.67
C GLY A 179 -11.09 -12.84 -8.93
N THR A 180 -10.12 -12.24 -9.61
CA THR A 180 -10.29 -11.45 -10.85
C THR A 180 -9.36 -11.96 -11.96
N GLN A 181 -9.25 -11.22 -13.04
CA GLN A 181 -8.45 -11.58 -14.23
C GLN A 181 -7.37 -10.53 -14.49
N VAL A 182 -6.28 -10.99 -15.13
CA VAL A 182 -5.24 -10.11 -15.64
C VAL A 182 -5.68 -9.52 -16.98
N ALA A 183 -5.54 -8.20 -17.12
CA ALA A 183 -5.62 -7.48 -18.39
C ALA A 183 -4.23 -7.02 -18.82
N TYR A 184 -4.10 -6.57 -20.07
CA TYR A 184 -2.85 -5.99 -20.58
C TYR A 184 -3.13 -4.60 -21.14
N ARG A 185 -2.40 -3.60 -20.63
CA ARG A 185 -2.53 -2.20 -21.05
C ARG A 185 -1.15 -1.54 -21.17
N GLY A 186 -0.87 -0.93 -22.32
CA GLY A 186 0.41 -0.24 -22.55
C GLY A 186 1.64 -1.15 -22.38
N GLY A 187 1.52 -2.45 -22.64
CA GLY A 187 2.60 -3.41 -22.47
C GLY A 187 2.78 -3.94 -21.03
N LEU A 188 1.96 -3.48 -20.08
CA LEU A 188 1.99 -3.94 -18.69
C LEU A 188 0.88 -4.97 -18.44
N ALA A 189 1.16 -5.95 -17.57
CA ALA A 189 0.13 -6.77 -16.96
C ALA A 189 -0.59 -5.92 -15.88
N VAL A 190 -1.92 -5.95 -15.86
CA VAL A 190 -2.75 -5.05 -15.06
C VAL A 190 -3.90 -5.82 -14.41
N ILE A 191 -4.17 -5.54 -13.14
CA ILE A 191 -5.40 -5.94 -12.45
C ILE A 191 -6.25 -4.70 -12.26
N ILE A 192 -7.51 -4.75 -12.68
CA ILE A 192 -8.45 -3.63 -12.60
C ILE A 192 -9.39 -3.85 -11.43
N MET A 193 -9.47 -2.86 -10.54
CA MET A 193 -10.36 -2.86 -9.38
C MET A 193 -11.78 -2.43 -9.75
N ASP A 194 -12.73 -2.62 -8.85
CA ASP A 194 -14.15 -2.31 -9.09
C ASP A 194 -14.42 -0.83 -9.35
N ASP A 195 -13.59 0.07 -8.81
CA ASP A 195 -13.63 1.51 -9.04
C ASP A 195 -12.80 2.00 -10.23
N GLY A 196 -12.18 1.07 -10.96
CA GLY A 196 -11.31 1.34 -12.10
C GLY A 196 -9.86 1.67 -11.74
N ALA A 197 -9.48 1.65 -10.48
CA ALA A 197 -8.08 1.72 -10.08
C ALA A 197 -7.30 0.48 -10.58
N GLU A 198 -5.98 0.58 -10.73
CA GLU A 198 -5.17 -0.47 -11.35
C GLU A 198 -3.96 -0.87 -10.51
N VAL A 199 -3.74 -2.16 -10.38
CA VAL A 199 -2.41 -2.68 -10.01
C VAL A 199 -1.67 -3.00 -11.30
N ARG A 200 -0.54 -2.35 -11.52
CA ARG A 200 0.29 -2.49 -12.72
C ARG A 200 1.58 -3.21 -12.38
N PHE A 201 2.00 -4.12 -13.24
CA PHE A 201 3.22 -4.90 -13.04
C PHE A 201 4.21 -4.61 -14.15
N SER A 202 5.45 -4.26 -13.79
CA SER A 202 6.56 -4.02 -14.72
C SER A 202 7.71 -4.98 -14.46
N SER A 203 8.48 -5.26 -15.51
CA SER A 203 9.72 -6.04 -15.36
C SER A 203 10.76 -5.25 -14.58
N ALA A 204 11.49 -5.94 -13.72
CA ALA A 204 12.64 -5.36 -13.04
C ALA A 204 13.72 -4.95 -14.03
N THR A 205 14.27 -3.75 -13.83
CA THR A 205 15.46 -3.27 -14.54
C THR A 205 16.73 -3.66 -13.82
N ASP A 206 16.62 -3.85 -12.49
CA ASP A 206 17.71 -4.27 -11.61
C ASP A 206 17.28 -5.46 -10.76
N HIS A 207 18.22 -6.24 -10.25
CA HIS A 207 17.96 -7.38 -9.37
C HIS A 207 18.57 -7.15 -7.97
N PRO A 208 17.83 -7.43 -6.90
CA PRO A 208 16.45 -7.96 -6.87
C PRO A 208 15.40 -6.89 -7.21
N PRO A 209 14.21 -7.28 -7.75
CA PRO A 209 13.09 -6.37 -8.02
C PRO A 209 12.73 -5.53 -6.80
N ARG A 210 12.33 -4.26 -7.04
CA ARG A 210 12.07 -3.30 -5.96
C ARG A 210 10.69 -3.40 -5.33
N GLY A 211 9.77 -4.15 -5.97
CA GLY A 211 8.41 -4.27 -5.48
C GLY A 211 7.57 -3.05 -5.78
N LEU A 212 6.88 -2.47 -4.79
CA LEU A 212 6.13 -1.23 -4.98
C LEU A 212 7.10 -0.09 -5.30
N ILE A 213 7.05 0.40 -6.55
CA ILE A 213 7.94 1.46 -7.04
C ILE A 213 7.21 2.76 -7.36
N GLY A 214 5.87 2.75 -7.34
CA GLY A 214 5.11 3.95 -7.60
C GLY A 214 3.62 3.77 -7.33
N PHE A 215 2.94 4.91 -7.21
CA PHE A 215 1.48 4.97 -7.16
C PHE A 215 0.98 6.30 -7.74
N SER A 216 -0.27 6.31 -8.17
CA SER A 216 -0.90 7.53 -8.65
C SER A 216 -2.19 7.84 -7.90
N LEU A 217 -2.46 9.12 -7.74
CA LEU A 217 -3.63 9.67 -7.06
C LEU A 217 -4.42 10.55 -8.02
N ALA A 218 -5.72 10.61 -7.82
CA ALA A 218 -6.53 11.60 -8.52
C ALA A 218 -6.15 13.01 -8.06
N SER A 219 -5.98 13.94 -9.00
CA SER A 219 -5.82 15.36 -8.67
C SER A 219 -7.15 15.99 -8.31
N ARG A 220 -7.17 16.83 -7.29
CA ARG A 220 -8.28 17.73 -6.96
C ARG A 220 -8.02 19.18 -7.37
N LEU A 221 -6.84 19.43 -7.94
CA LEU A 221 -6.49 20.74 -8.47
C LEU A 221 -7.21 21.00 -9.79
N PRO A 222 -7.50 22.27 -10.14
CA PRO A 222 -8.07 22.61 -11.43
C PRO A 222 -7.24 22.08 -12.59
N GLN A 223 -7.90 21.69 -13.68
CA GLN A 223 -7.36 20.93 -14.83
C GLN A 223 -6.25 21.61 -15.66
N GLN A 224 -5.64 22.67 -15.19
CA GLN A 224 -4.45 23.30 -15.80
C GLN A 224 -3.11 22.78 -15.27
N SER A 225 -3.15 21.82 -14.36
CA SER A 225 -1.94 21.31 -13.74
C SER A 225 -1.39 20.13 -14.54
N ILE A 226 -0.18 20.28 -15.01
CA ILE A 226 0.68 19.19 -15.47
C ILE A 226 0.65 18.10 -14.40
N THR A 227 0.50 16.84 -14.79
CA THR A 227 0.68 15.71 -13.87
C THR A 227 1.97 15.91 -13.09
N THR A 228 1.86 16.14 -11.80
CA THR A 228 3.03 16.27 -10.94
C THR A 228 3.57 14.88 -10.67
N VAL A 229 4.80 14.63 -11.07
CA VAL A 229 5.54 13.40 -10.71
C VAL A 229 6.60 13.79 -9.70
N ALA A 230 6.60 13.15 -8.55
CA ALA A 230 7.55 13.40 -7.48
C ALA A 230 8.15 12.09 -6.96
N ALA A 231 9.43 12.11 -6.64
CA ALA A 231 10.06 11.03 -5.88
C ALA A 231 9.73 11.20 -4.40
N PHE A 232 9.24 10.15 -3.76
CA PHE A 232 8.90 10.14 -2.35
C PHE A 232 9.23 8.79 -1.72
N CYS A 233 10.10 8.76 -0.73
CA CYS A 233 10.51 7.54 -0.01
C CYS A 233 10.82 6.38 -0.96
N GLY A 234 11.66 6.63 -1.99
CA GLY A 234 12.09 5.62 -2.95
C GLY A 234 11.04 5.14 -3.95
N VAL A 235 9.84 5.75 -3.97
CA VAL A 235 8.79 5.48 -4.96
C VAL A 235 8.45 6.72 -5.77
N GLU A 236 7.87 6.52 -6.96
CA GLU A 236 7.33 7.59 -7.81
C GLU A 236 5.86 7.85 -7.46
N VAL A 237 5.51 9.11 -7.22
CA VAL A 237 4.14 9.54 -6.94
C VAL A 237 3.66 10.47 -8.04
N SER A 238 2.55 10.12 -8.68
CA SER A 238 1.89 10.95 -9.70
C SER A 238 0.55 11.48 -9.18
N ILE A 239 0.29 12.79 -9.40
CA ILE A 239 -0.95 13.47 -8.99
C ILE A 239 -1.55 14.22 -10.18
#